data_e04a5c6e00ac9c2b6cc1ec01f32634e7
#
_entry.id   e04a5c6e00ac9c2b6cc1ec01f32634e7
#
_cell.length_a   1.000
_cell.length_b   1.000
_cell.length_c   1.000
_cell.angle_alpha   90.00
_cell.angle_beta   90.00
_cell.angle_gamma   90.00
#
_symmetry.space_group_name_H-M   'P 1'
#
loop_
_entity.id
_entity.type
_entity.pdbx_description
1 polymer ?
#
loop_
_entity_poly.entity_id
_entity_poly.type
_entity_poly.pdbx_seq_one_letter_code
_entity_poly.pdbx_strand_id
1 'polypeptide(L)'
;MEMDDNQKLPDLPSRETLSQYLGKMLLARGIGLPKHGEPWHLVQVTEPSETGTFNESPITAFEVLFLTPERRETGTYIFTTESNKLVGAMYCTTFISPTKATCMKSFFSSVQEGVEDIELK
;
A
#
# COMPACT_ATOMS: atom_id res chain seq x y z
N MET A 1 -20.38 19.38 -0.18
CA MET A 1 -20.41 18.86 -0.06
C MET A 1 -19.95 17.87 -0.03
N GLU A 2 -20.11 17.27 0.31
CA GLU A 2 -19.79 16.19 0.31
C GLU A 2 -18.98 15.75 -0.74
N MET A 3 -18.66 16.44 -1.74
CA MET A 3 -17.75 16.07 -2.72
C MET A 3 -16.42 15.73 -2.17
N ASP A 4 -15.96 16.45 -1.17
CA ASP A 4 -14.68 16.18 -0.58
C ASP A 4 -14.62 14.80 0.01
N ASP A 5 -15.70 14.38 0.64
CA ASP A 5 -15.71 13.05 1.21
C ASP A 5 -15.61 12.00 0.16
N ASN A 6 -16.25 12.22 -0.98
CA ASN A 6 -16.22 11.23 -2.03
C ASN A 6 -14.86 11.11 -2.67
N GLN A 7 -14.09 12.19 -2.65
CA GLN A 7 -12.78 12.18 -3.29
C GLN A 7 -11.66 11.85 -2.34
N LYS A 8 -11.98 11.74 -1.07
CA LYS A 8 -10.96 11.48 -0.08
C LYS A 8 -10.52 10.03 -0.15
N LEU A 9 -9.23 9.81 -0.18
CA LEU A 9 -8.72 8.45 -0.17
C LEU A 9 -8.82 7.87 1.22
N PRO A 10 -9.03 6.55 1.30
CA PRO A 10 -8.97 5.88 2.60
C PRO A 10 -7.61 6.01 3.23
N ASP A 11 -7.56 5.77 4.52
CA ASP A 11 -6.31 5.81 5.26
C ASP A 11 -5.39 4.67 4.86
N LEU A 12 -4.12 4.86 5.14
CA LEU A 12 -3.16 3.78 4.99
C LEU A 12 -3.49 2.67 5.97
N PRO A 13 -3.42 1.41 5.54
CA PRO A 13 -3.61 0.32 6.47
C PRO A 13 -2.40 0.18 7.36
N SER A 14 -2.61 -0.36 8.56
CA SER A 14 -1.52 -0.62 9.48
C SER A 14 -0.82 -1.92 9.08
N ARG A 15 0.41 -2.09 9.60
CA ARG A 15 1.12 -3.33 9.37
C ARG A 15 0.35 -4.51 9.93
N GLU A 16 -0.29 -4.32 11.07
CA GLU A 16 -1.07 -5.38 11.66
C GLU A 16 -2.24 -5.78 10.80
N THR A 17 -2.93 -4.79 10.24
CA THR A 17 -4.04 -5.09 9.34
C THR A 17 -3.54 -5.85 8.12
N LEU A 18 -2.43 -5.41 7.53
CA LEU A 18 -1.90 -6.07 6.36
C LEU A 18 -1.44 -7.48 6.66
N SER A 19 -0.86 -7.68 7.84
CA SER A 19 -0.38 -9.02 8.19
C SER A 19 -1.51 -10.04 8.26
N GLN A 20 -2.72 -9.60 8.57
CA GLN A 20 -3.86 -10.50 8.60
C GLN A 20 -4.17 -11.06 7.22
N TYR A 21 -3.78 -10.36 6.18
CA TYR A 21 -4.07 -10.78 4.81
C TYR A 21 -2.87 -11.41 4.13
N LEU A 22 -1.81 -11.64 4.87
CA LEU A 22 -0.62 -12.26 4.28
C LEU A 22 -0.97 -13.62 3.71
N GLY A 23 -0.57 -13.87 2.47
CA GLY A 23 -0.90 -15.10 1.80
C GLY A 23 -2.28 -15.10 1.16
N LYS A 24 -3.01 -14.00 1.28
CA LYS A 24 -4.37 -13.92 0.76
C LYS A 24 -4.43 -12.93 -0.39
N MET A 25 -5.55 -12.94 -1.07
CA MET A 25 -5.77 -12.08 -2.21
C MET A 25 -6.60 -10.89 -1.79
N LEU A 26 -6.17 -9.70 -2.23
CA LEU A 26 -6.94 -8.49 -2.06
C LEU A 26 -7.30 -7.95 -3.43
N LEU A 27 -8.39 -7.22 -3.51
CA LEU A 27 -8.79 -6.59 -4.75
C LEU A 27 -8.24 -5.18 -4.79
N ALA A 28 -7.48 -4.89 -5.84
CA ALA A 28 -6.89 -3.57 -6.03
C ALA A 28 -7.73 -2.80 -7.03
N ARG A 29 -8.02 -1.55 -6.72
CA ARG A 29 -8.77 -0.67 -7.58
C ARG A 29 -7.96 0.58 -7.85
N GLY A 30 -7.99 1.03 -9.09
CA GLY A 30 -7.25 2.21 -9.47
C GLY A 30 -7.26 2.38 -10.97
N ILE A 31 -6.45 3.32 -11.43
CA ILE A 31 -6.40 3.64 -12.85
C ILE A 31 -5.93 2.42 -13.63
N GLY A 32 -6.68 2.10 -14.68
CA GLY A 32 -6.31 0.98 -15.53
C GLY A 32 -6.74 -0.37 -15.03
N LEU A 33 -7.42 -0.43 -13.89
CA LEU A 33 -7.90 -1.68 -13.35
C LEU A 33 -9.40 -1.82 -13.52
N PRO A 34 -9.93 -3.05 -13.51
CA PRO A 34 -11.38 -3.24 -13.61
C PRO A 34 -12.09 -2.56 -12.44
N LYS A 35 -13.31 -2.16 -12.67
CA LYS A 35 -14.10 -1.49 -11.64
C LYS A 35 -14.28 -2.34 -10.40
N HIS A 36 -14.42 -3.65 -10.58
CA HIS A 36 -14.61 -4.53 -9.44
C HIS A 36 -13.31 -4.93 -8.78
N GLY A 37 -12.19 -4.41 -9.29
CA GLY A 37 -10.91 -4.69 -8.70
C GLY A 37 -10.17 -5.83 -9.35
N GLU A 38 -8.86 -5.80 -9.24
CA GLU A 38 -7.99 -6.84 -9.78
C GLU A 38 -7.38 -7.60 -8.61
N PRO A 39 -7.37 -8.94 -8.66
CA PRO A 39 -6.82 -9.70 -7.54
C PRO A 39 -5.30 -9.61 -7.50
N TRP A 40 -4.79 -9.13 -6.39
CA TRP A 40 -3.35 -9.07 -6.13
C TRP A 40 -3.09 -9.90 -4.88
N HIS A 41 -2.13 -10.80 -4.97
CA HIS A 41 -1.77 -11.64 -3.82
C HIS A 41 -0.77 -10.93 -2.94
N LEU A 42 -1.08 -10.82 -1.67
CA LEU A 42 -0.17 -10.24 -0.69
C LEU A 42 0.78 -11.33 -0.25
N VAL A 43 2.04 -11.24 -0.68
CA VAL A 43 2.98 -12.33 -0.46
C VAL A 43 4.02 -12.01 0.59
N GLN A 44 4.19 -10.74 0.95
CA GLN A 44 5.19 -10.40 1.95
C GLN A 44 4.86 -9.10 2.64
N VAL A 45 5.02 -9.10 3.95
CA VAL A 45 5.00 -7.90 4.79
C VAL A 45 6.24 -8.00 5.63
N THR A 46 7.22 -7.13 5.39
CA THR A 46 8.49 -7.26 6.09
C THR A 46 8.37 -6.78 7.52
N GLU A 47 9.31 -7.20 8.36
CA GLU A 47 9.38 -6.69 9.71
C GLU A 47 9.83 -5.24 9.68
N PRO A 48 9.34 -4.42 10.60
CA PRO A 48 9.81 -3.04 10.67
C PRO A 48 11.29 -3.01 11.01
N SER A 49 12.00 -2.08 10.41
CA SER A 49 13.41 -1.91 10.72
C SER A 49 13.72 -0.43 10.78
N GLU A 50 14.75 -0.09 11.55
CA GLU A 50 15.18 1.30 11.63
C GLU A 50 16.01 1.63 10.42
N THR A 51 15.70 2.77 9.80
CA THR A 51 16.43 3.20 8.62
C THR A 51 17.20 4.51 8.89
N GLY A 52 17.05 5.08 10.08
CA GLY A 52 17.73 6.31 10.43
C GLY A 52 17.02 7.01 11.55
N THR A 53 17.22 8.31 11.67
CA THR A 53 16.54 9.11 12.69
C THR A 53 15.99 10.37 12.07
N PHE A 54 14.94 10.88 12.68
CA PHE A 54 14.34 12.15 12.29
C PHE A 54 13.96 12.86 13.59
N ASN A 55 14.51 14.06 13.80
CA ASN A 55 14.30 14.79 15.05
C ASN A 55 14.61 13.92 16.26
N GLU A 56 15.70 13.17 16.16
CA GLU A 56 16.20 12.32 17.26
C GLU A 56 15.30 11.13 17.55
N SER A 57 14.26 10.92 16.75
CA SER A 57 13.42 9.73 16.88
C SER A 57 13.79 8.73 15.81
N PRO A 58 13.78 7.44 16.15
CA PRO A 58 14.11 6.45 15.14
C PRO A 58 13.01 6.41 14.06
N ILE A 59 13.47 6.24 12.83
CA ILE A 59 12.58 6.06 11.69
C ILE A 59 12.46 4.57 11.45
N THR A 60 11.23 4.06 11.46
CA THR A 60 11.01 2.65 11.14
C THR A 60 10.27 2.55 9.81
N ALA A 61 10.55 1.48 9.11
CA ALA A 61 9.94 1.27 7.80
C ALA A 61 9.72 -0.22 7.57
N PHE A 62 8.72 -0.53 6.77
CA PHE A 62 8.49 -1.90 6.32
C PHE A 62 7.96 -1.85 4.90
N GLU A 63 8.00 -2.98 4.23
CA GLU A 63 7.57 -3.08 2.84
C GLU A 63 6.51 -4.14 2.68
N VAL A 64 5.66 -3.95 1.69
CA VAL A 64 4.59 -4.87 1.35
C VAL A 64 4.77 -5.24 -0.11
N LEU A 65 4.69 -6.53 -0.41
CA LEU A 65 4.89 -7.01 -1.76
C LEU A 65 3.67 -7.78 -2.24
N PHE A 66 3.19 -7.42 -3.42
CA PHE A 66 2.07 -8.09 -4.06
C PHE A 66 2.52 -8.76 -5.33
N LEU A 67 1.94 -9.91 -5.64
CA LEU A 67 2.04 -10.50 -6.97
C LEU A 67 0.80 -10.11 -7.75
N THR A 68 1.00 -9.62 -8.96
CA THR A 68 -0.10 -9.15 -9.79
C THR A 68 -0.17 -9.97 -11.07
N PRO A 69 -1.35 -10.08 -11.68
CA PRO A 69 -1.47 -10.82 -12.94
C PRO A 69 -0.70 -10.19 -14.08
N GLU A 70 -0.59 -8.86 -14.07
CA GLU A 70 0.10 -8.13 -15.12
C GLU A 70 0.83 -6.97 -14.50
N ARG A 71 1.77 -6.44 -15.27
CA ARG A 71 2.50 -5.26 -14.85
C ARG A 71 1.55 -4.09 -14.77
N ARG A 72 1.60 -3.35 -13.67
CA ARG A 72 0.75 -2.18 -13.46
C ARG A 72 1.60 -0.96 -13.20
N GLU A 73 0.99 0.19 -13.40
CA GLU A 73 1.70 1.45 -13.25
C GLU A 73 1.85 1.80 -11.80
N THR A 74 2.90 2.54 -11.50
CA THR A 74 3.10 3.10 -10.18
C THR A 74 1.99 4.10 -9.89
N GLY A 75 1.42 4.00 -8.71
CA GLY A 75 0.35 4.93 -8.31
C GLY A 75 -0.32 4.47 -7.05
N THR A 76 -1.37 5.17 -6.68
CA THR A 76 -2.14 4.87 -5.50
C THR A 76 -3.30 3.94 -5.87
N TYR A 77 -3.45 2.87 -5.08
CA TYR A 77 -4.49 1.89 -5.29
C TYR A 77 -5.28 1.70 -4.02
N ILE A 78 -6.57 1.43 -4.16
CA ILE A 78 -7.45 1.17 -3.05
C ILE A 78 -7.69 -0.32 -2.96
N PHE A 79 -7.53 -0.88 -1.77
CA PHE A 79 -7.60 -2.32 -1.56
C PHE A 79 -8.81 -2.70 -0.74
N THR A 80 -9.52 -3.72 -1.19
CA THR A 80 -10.64 -4.28 -0.46
C THR A 80 -10.50 -5.80 -0.44
N THR A 81 -11.21 -6.42 0.49
CA THR A 81 -11.31 -7.88 0.47
C THR A 81 -12.29 -8.30 -0.61
N GLU A 82 -12.37 -9.61 -0.85
CA GLU A 82 -13.31 -10.13 -1.83
C GLU A 82 -14.75 -9.84 -1.43
N SER A 83 -15.01 -9.64 -0.16
CA SER A 83 -16.35 -9.30 0.29
C SER A 83 -16.56 -7.80 0.36
N ASN A 84 -15.67 -7.03 -0.26
CA ASN A 84 -15.78 -5.58 -0.37
C ASN A 84 -15.53 -4.83 0.93
N LYS A 85 -14.86 -5.47 1.87
CA LYS A 85 -14.46 -4.78 3.09
C LYS A 85 -13.22 -3.96 2.80
N LEU A 86 -13.26 -2.69 3.17
CA LEU A 86 -12.14 -1.79 2.88
C LEU A 86 -10.92 -2.15 3.71
N VAL A 87 -9.78 -2.26 3.06
CA VAL A 87 -8.50 -2.48 3.73
C VAL A 87 -7.73 -1.16 3.83
N GLY A 88 -7.67 -0.40 2.75
CA GLY A 88 -7.02 0.89 2.79
C GLY A 88 -6.46 1.26 1.43
N ALA A 89 -5.79 2.40 1.37
CA ALA A 89 -5.16 2.88 0.14
C ALA A 89 -3.66 2.89 0.33
N MET A 90 -2.92 2.48 -0.70
CA MET A 90 -1.47 2.42 -0.63
C MET A 90 -0.88 2.88 -1.95
N TYR A 91 0.23 3.60 -1.86
CA TYR A 91 1.00 3.98 -3.02
C TYR A 91 1.94 2.82 -3.35
N CYS A 92 1.81 2.29 -4.56
CA CYS A 92 2.55 1.10 -4.96
C CYS A 92 3.42 1.42 -6.16
N THR A 93 4.62 0.85 -6.17
CA THR A 93 5.54 1.03 -7.28
C THR A 93 5.73 -0.28 -8.01
N THR A 94 5.95 -0.19 -9.31
CA THR A 94 6.22 -1.37 -10.12
C THR A 94 7.55 -1.98 -9.71
N PHE A 95 7.57 -3.29 -9.61
CA PHE A 95 8.77 -4.01 -9.21
C PHE A 95 8.84 -5.32 -10.00
N ILE A 96 9.98 -5.58 -10.60
CA ILE A 96 10.19 -6.81 -11.35
C ILE A 96 11.16 -7.67 -10.55
N SER A 97 10.66 -8.81 -10.10
CA SER A 97 11.48 -9.70 -9.28
C SER A 97 12.51 -10.41 -10.16
N PRO A 98 13.55 -10.98 -9.53
CA PRO A 98 14.55 -11.74 -10.30
C PRO A 98 13.95 -12.91 -11.06
N THR A 99 12.81 -13.43 -10.62
CA THR A 99 12.15 -14.52 -11.32
C THR A 99 11.21 -14.02 -12.41
N LYS A 100 11.20 -12.70 -12.64
CA LYS A 100 10.40 -12.07 -13.69
C LYS A 100 8.91 -12.11 -13.40
N ALA A 101 8.52 -12.39 -12.18
CA ALA A 101 7.12 -12.25 -11.80
C ALA A 101 6.75 -10.77 -11.73
N THR A 102 5.53 -10.45 -12.10
CA THR A 102 5.08 -9.08 -12.01
C THR A 102 4.65 -8.79 -10.58
N CYS A 103 5.17 -7.71 -10.04
CA CYS A 103 4.96 -7.38 -8.64
C CYS A 103 4.70 -5.91 -8.46
N MET A 104 4.00 -5.58 -7.41
CA MET A 104 3.87 -4.20 -6.95
C MET A 104 4.32 -4.15 -5.51
N LYS A 105 4.98 -3.07 -5.15
CA LYS A 105 5.59 -2.95 -3.83
C LYS A 105 5.17 -1.63 -3.21
N SER A 106 4.85 -1.65 -1.93
CA SER A 106 4.53 -0.44 -1.19
C SER A 106 5.49 -0.31 -0.03
N PHE A 107 6.02 0.88 0.16
CA PHE A 107 6.99 1.17 1.21
C PHE A 107 6.33 2.07 2.23
N PHE A 108 6.36 1.66 3.48
CA PHE A 108 5.76 2.41 4.58
C PHE A 108 6.86 2.90 5.49
N SER A 109 6.80 4.17 5.85
CA SER A 109 7.79 4.76 6.73
C SER A 109 7.12 5.66 7.73
N SER A 110 7.56 5.60 8.97
CA SER A 110 7.02 6.47 10.00
C SER A 110 7.30 7.93 9.69
N VAL A 111 8.31 8.20 8.87
CA VAL A 111 8.65 9.56 8.50
C VAL A 111 7.61 10.17 7.58
N GLN A 112 6.96 9.34 6.76
CA GLN A 112 5.99 9.88 5.84
C GLN A 112 4.90 10.66 6.54
N GLU A 113 4.42 10.13 7.64
CA GLU A 113 3.39 10.83 8.39
C GLU A 113 3.91 12.12 8.97
N GLY A 114 5.12 12.07 9.52
CA GLY A 114 5.70 13.27 10.07
C GLY A 114 5.99 14.32 9.04
N VAL A 115 6.45 13.89 7.88
CA VAL A 115 6.79 14.83 6.82
C VAL A 115 5.53 15.52 6.31
N GLU A 116 4.44 14.80 6.19
CA GLU A 116 3.21 15.41 5.76
C GLU A 116 2.76 16.48 6.74
N ASP A 117 2.87 16.20 8.01
CA ASP A 117 2.51 17.17 9.02
C ASP A 117 3.37 18.41 8.90
N ILE A 118 4.64 18.21 8.68
CA ILE A 118 5.57 19.32 8.56
C ILE A 118 5.24 20.18 7.34
N GLU A 119 4.91 19.53 6.25
CA GLU A 119 4.61 20.29 5.04
C GLU A 119 3.38 21.14 5.16
N LEU A 120 2.43 20.70 5.93
CA LEU A 120 1.20 21.45 6.11
C LEU A 120 1.41 22.71 6.91
N LYS A 121 2.50 22.81 7.59
CA LYS A 121 2.79 24.00 8.36
C LYS A 121 3.47 25.05 7.52
#